data_54e1b7f17af163e0ea0ac16192ea6dd1
#
_entry.id   54e1b7f17af163e0ea0ac16192ea6dd1
#
_cell.length_a   1.000
_cell.length_b   1.000
_cell.length_c   1.000
_cell.angle_alpha   90.00
_cell.angle_beta   90.00
_cell.angle_gamma   90.00
#
_symmetry.space_group_name_H-M   'P 1'
#
loop_
_entity.id
_entity.type
_entity.pdbx_description
1 polymer ?
#
loop_
_entity_poly.entity_id
_entity_poly.type
_entity_poly.pdbx_seq_one_letter_code
_entity_poly.pdbx_strand_id
1 'polypeptide(L)'
;SLVSQTGCRVSPKADDSLCYYWKGVNVEHHTRLTDLHSPFIRKYLYKQEQDPANLTSFRLPGNPTEITIPSPLLNLVLLNTHIMKHAFGWGIGLRQLCDLARAYHCLQTETDGKALYDLCRKAGIIRWNSLLHTFLVKQLGLPASSLPYPEKTVSPEPLLEIILRGGNFGLYHAGIQPKTNGAASFTLSGLSLATSVSPAATHRRKHFGLLRTF
;
A
#
# COMPACT_ATOMS: atom_id res chain seq x y z
N SER A 1 6.96 11.54 24.38
CA SER A 1 7.44 10.93 23.10
C SER A 1 8.78 11.57 22.72
N LEU A 2 9.63 10.84 22.01
CA LEU A 2 10.93 11.38 21.52
C LEU A 2 10.74 12.67 20.69
N VAL A 3 9.65 12.75 19.93
CA VAL A 3 9.33 13.95 19.13
C VAL A 3 9.04 15.18 20.00
N SER A 4 8.42 14.98 21.17
CA SER A 4 8.19 16.09 22.12
C SER A 4 9.50 16.70 22.66
N GLN A 5 10.56 15.89 22.71
CA GLN A 5 11.89 16.36 23.17
C GLN A 5 12.62 17.21 22.11
N THR A 6 12.19 17.16 20.85
CA THR A 6 12.78 17.98 19.77
C THR A 6 12.19 19.40 19.70
N GLY A 7 11.20 19.73 20.53
CA GLY A 7 10.48 21.01 20.47
C GLY A 7 9.56 21.18 19.25
N CYS A 8 9.37 20.13 18.46
CA CYS A 8 8.50 20.18 17.29
C CYS A 8 7.02 20.15 17.69
N ARG A 9 6.23 21.01 17.06
CA ARG A 9 4.78 20.96 17.19
C ARG A 9 4.23 19.73 16.44
N VAL A 10 3.61 18.82 17.17
CA VAL A 10 3.03 17.59 16.64
C VAL A 10 1.54 17.79 16.41
N SER A 11 1.07 17.44 15.21
CA SER A 11 -0.34 17.45 14.86
C SER A 11 -0.82 16.02 14.62
N PRO A 12 -1.76 15.49 15.43
CA PRO A 12 -2.35 14.18 15.17
C PRO A 12 -3.25 14.26 13.93
N LYS A 13 -3.22 13.19 13.14
CA LYS A 13 -4.13 12.98 12.01
C LYS A 13 -5.25 12.00 12.37
N ALA A 14 -6.28 11.95 11.54
CA ALA A 14 -7.46 11.12 11.76
C ALA A 14 -7.18 9.60 11.66
N ASP A 15 -6.08 9.21 11.05
CA ASP A 15 -5.60 7.82 10.91
C ASP A 15 -4.63 7.39 12.02
N ASP A 16 -4.61 8.11 13.15
CA ASP A 16 -3.69 7.93 14.26
C ASP A 16 -2.21 8.20 13.91
N SER A 17 -1.92 8.73 12.73
CA SER A 17 -0.57 9.19 12.40
C SER A 17 -0.26 10.54 13.03
N LEU A 18 1.03 10.82 13.20
CA LEU A 18 1.53 12.08 13.73
C LEU A 18 2.26 12.83 12.62
N CYS A 19 1.96 14.10 12.47
CA CYS A 19 2.65 14.96 11.51
C CYS A 19 3.39 16.07 12.25
N TYR A 20 4.65 16.31 11.86
CA TYR A 20 5.46 17.38 12.41
C TYR A 20 6.50 17.87 11.41
N TYR A 21 6.96 19.10 11.60
CA TYR A 21 8.06 19.66 10.81
C TYR A 21 9.38 19.55 11.59
N TRP A 22 10.37 18.92 10.96
CA TRP A 22 11.70 18.82 11.52
C TRP A 22 12.73 19.36 10.53
N LYS A 23 13.44 20.40 10.91
CA LYS A 23 14.44 21.09 10.05
C LYS A 23 13.88 21.43 8.65
N GLY A 24 12.64 21.92 8.57
CA GLY A 24 11.99 22.28 7.31
C GLY A 24 11.41 21.12 6.52
N VAL A 25 11.55 19.88 6.99
CA VAL A 25 10.99 18.68 6.36
C VAL A 25 9.71 18.31 7.07
N ASN A 26 8.64 18.07 6.29
CA ASN A 26 7.40 17.49 6.82
C ASN A 26 7.60 15.99 7.04
N VAL A 27 7.46 15.55 8.29
CA VAL A 27 7.58 14.16 8.69
C VAL A 27 6.21 13.65 9.10
N GLU A 28 5.79 12.55 8.48
CA GLU A 28 4.59 11.82 8.83
C GLU A 28 4.98 10.50 9.50
N HIS A 29 4.59 10.35 10.74
CA HIS A 29 4.92 9.20 11.56
C HIS A 29 3.69 8.31 11.70
N HIS A 30 3.68 7.19 10.99
CA HIS A 30 2.62 6.21 11.06
C HIS A 30 2.82 5.25 12.23
N THR A 31 1.75 4.98 12.96
CA THR A 31 1.74 4.00 14.06
C THR A 31 1.60 2.57 13.56
N ARG A 32 1.25 2.40 12.28
CA ARG A 32 1.08 1.11 11.60
C ARG A 32 1.67 1.20 10.20
N LEU A 33 2.28 0.11 9.74
CA LEU A 33 2.82 0.03 8.39
C LEU A 33 1.71 -0.21 7.36
N THR A 34 0.66 -0.96 7.74
CA THR A 34 -0.51 -1.23 6.88
C THR A 34 -1.77 -0.59 7.44
N ASP A 35 -2.45 0.17 6.58
CA ASP A 35 -3.73 0.78 6.87
C ASP A 35 -4.71 0.46 5.73
N LEU A 36 -5.31 -0.73 5.80
CA LEU A 36 -6.29 -1.23 4.85
C LEU A 36 -7.67 -1.30 5.47
N HIS A 37 -8.71 -1.05 4.66
CA HIS A 37 -10.09 -1.10 5.14
C HIS A 37 -10.55 -2.50 5.53
N SER A 38 -10.01 -3.55 4.88
CA SER A 38 -10.35 -4.95 5.23
C SER A 38 -9.79 -5.32 6.60
N PRO A 39 -10.63 -5.60 7.61
CA PRO A 39 -10.17 -5.97 8.94
C PRO A 39 -9.41 -7.30 8.95
N PHE A 40 -9.73 -8.21 8.04
CA PHE A 40 -9.05 -9.51 7.92
C PHE A 40 -7.63 -9.34 7.40
N ILE A 41 -7.45 -8.62 6.29
CA ILE A 41 -6.13 -8.35 5.70
C ILE A 41 -5.29 -7.57 6.72
N ARG A 42 -5.84 -6.52 7.30
CA ARG A 42 -5.16 -5.68 8.31
C ARG A 42 -4.71 -6.50 9.52
N LYS A 43 -5.59 -7.35 10.09
CA LYS A 43 -5.25 -8.20 11.23
C LYS A 43 -4.14 -9.20 10.89
N TYR A 44 -4.20 -9.79 9.70
CA TYR A 44 -3.19 -10.75 9.25
C TYR A 44 -1.84 -10.04 9.05
N LEU A 45 -1.81 -8.93 8.32
CA LEU A 45 -0.58 -8.19 8.05
C LEU A 45 0.02 -7.60 9.31
N TYR A 46 -0.79 -7.11 10.24
CA TYR A 46 -0.29 -6.64 11.53
C TYR A 46 0.51 -7.71 12.29
N LYS A 47 0.07 -8.98 12.21
CA LYS A 47 0.84 -10.09 12.80
C LYS A 47 2.18 -10.28 12.08
N GLN A 48 2.21 -10.09 10.76
CA GLN A 48 3.46 -10.20 9.99
C GLN A 48 4.42 -9.04 10.30
N GLU A 49 3.90 -7.85 10.57
CA GLU A 49 4.68 -6.67 10.97
C GLU A 49 5.32 -6.83 12.36
N GLN A 50 4.70 -7.62 13.23
CA GLN A 50 5.20 -7.88 14.59
C GLN A 50 6.09 -9.14 14.67
N ASP A 51 6.17 -9.93 13.61
CA ASP A 51 6.98 -11.14 13.57
C ASP A 51 8.46 -10.78 13.36
N PRO A 52 9.37 -11.07 14.33
CA PRO A 52 10.79 -10.80 14.18
C PRO A 52 11.41 -11.44 12.94
N ALA A 53 10.88 -12.57 12.44
CA ALA A 53 11.35 -13.22 11.22
C ALA A 53 11.12 -12.37 9.95
N ASN A 54 10.21 -11.42 10.01
CA ASN A 54 9.91 -10.48 8.93
C ASN A 54 10.62 -9.12 9.08
N LEU A 55 11.50 -9.00 10.05
CA LEU A 55 12.25 -7.77 10.32
C LEU A 55 13.75 -8.02 10.12
N THR A 56 14.48 -6.98 9.79
CA THR A 56 15.92 -7.01 9.67
C THR A 56 16.52 -5.73 10.23
N SER A 57 17.82 -5.77 10.53
CA SER A 57 18.57 -4.61 10.97
C SER A 57 19.20 -3.88 9.80
N PHE A 58 19.22 -2.57 9.88
CA PHE A 58 19.90 -1.72 8.92
C PHE A 58 20.70 -0.64 9.65
N ARG A 59 21.91 -0.39 9.19
CA ARG A 59 22.77 0.67 9.69
C ARG A 59 23.00 1.71 8.60
N LEU A 60 22.69 2.95 8.90
CA LEU A 60 22.96 4.06 7.98
C LEU A 60 24.48 4.28 7.85
N PRO A 61 25.00 4.50 6.64
CA PRO A 61 26.39 4.85 6.45
C PRO A 61 26.80 6.05 7.30
N GLY A 62 27.91 5.92 8.04
CA GLY A 62 28.39 6.99 8.93
C GLY A 62 27.64 7.16 10.25
N ASN A 63 26.63 6.33 10.53
CA ASN A 63 25.87 6.38 11.79
C ASN A 63 26.03 5.03 12.53
N PRO A 64 26.42 5.03 13.82
CA PRO A 64 26.55 3.77 14.59
C PRO A 64 25.21 3.16 14.97
N THR A 65 24.11 3.92 14.87
CA THR A 65 22.78 3.45 15.27
C THR A 65 22.25 2.42 14.30
N GLU A 66 21.86 1.30 14.84
CA GLU A 66 21.15 0.24 14.13
C GLU A 66 19.65 0.47 14.24
N ILE A 67 18.94 0.36 13.13
CA ILE A 67 17.49 0.53 13.04
C ILE A 67 16.86 -0.76 12.54
N THR A 68 15.70 -1.09 13.09
CA THR A 68 14.90 -2.23 12.64
C THR A 68 14.02 -1.78 11.48
N ILE A 69 14.07 -2.53 10.38
CA ILE A 69 13.28 -2.28 9.16
C ILE A 69 12.56 -3.55 8.74
N PRO A 70 11.52 -3.46 7.90
CA PRO A 70 10.91 -4.63 7.27
C PRO A 70 11.94 -5.42 6.45
N SER A 71 11.88 -6.75 6.52
CA SER A 71 12.66 -7.61 5.61
C SER A 71 12.29 -7.33 4.15
N PRO A 72 13.11 -7.71 3.17
CA PRO A 72 12.78 -7.59 1.75
C PRO A 72 11.39 -8.17 1.41
N LEU A 73 11.06 -9.32 1.96
CA LEU A 73 9.75 -9.96 1.79
C LEU A 73 8.61 -9.10 2.30
N LEU A 74 8.68 -8.66 3.55
CA LEU A 74 7.63 -7.82 4.15
C LEU A 74 7.55 -6.47 3.44
N ASN A 75 8.68 -5.88 3.05
CA ASN A 75 8.71 -4.61 2.32
C ASN A 75 7.93 -4.70 1.00
N LEU A 76 8.08 -5.77 0.22
CA LEU A 76 7.31 -5.97 -1.01
C LEU A 76 5.81 -6.09 -0.74
N VAL A 77 5.41 -6.78 0.34
CA VAL A 77 3.99 -6.85 0.73
C VAL A 77 3.45 -5.48 1.13
N LEU A 78 4.22 -4.70 1.88
CA LEU A 78 3.84 -3.34 2.29
C LEU A 78 3.67 -2.42 1.09
N LEU A 79 4.57 -2.46 0.10
CA LEU A 79 4.44 -1.71 -1.14
C LEU A 79 3.18 -2.11 -1.92
N ASN A 80 2.94 -3.41 -2.09
CA ASN A 80 1.74 -3.92 -2.76
C ASN A 80 0.44 -3.45 -2.10
N THR A 81 0.40 -3.50 -0.77
CA THR A 81 -0.80 -3.11 0.00
C THR A 81 -0.97 -1.60 0.08
N HIS A 82 0.12 -0.85 0.10
CA HIS A 82 0.09 0.61 0.01
C HIS A 82 -0.50 1.08 -1.32
N ILE A 83 -0.06 0.48 -2.43
CA ILE A 83 -0.61 0.74 -3.76
C ILE A 83 -2.09 0.37 -3.80
N MET A 84 -2.48 -0.76 -3.20
CA MET A 84 -3.88 -1.18 -3.11
C MET A 84 -4.73 -0.16 -2.36
N LYS A 85 -4.26 0.35 -1.22
CA LYS A 85 -4.94 1.39 -0.44
C LYS A 85 -5.22 2.62 -1.31
N HIS A 86 -4.22 3.09 -2.04
CA HIS A 86 -4.37 4.26 -2.89
C HIS A 86 -5.27 4.00 -4.10
N ALA A 87 -5.10 2.88 -4.79
CA ALA A 87 -5.90 2.55 -5.97
C ALA A 87 -7.41 2.48 -5.65
N PHE A 88 -7.78 2.00 -4.47
CA PHE A 88 -9.17 1.90 -4.02
C PHE A 88 -9.67 3.12 -3.23
N GLY A 89 -8.80 4.03 -2.86
CA GLY A 89 -9.13 5.21 -2.07
C GLY A 89 -9.11 6.51 -2.87
N TRP A 90 -7.93 7.06 -3.04
CA TRP A 90 -7.72 8.43 -3.54
C TRP A 90 -7.20 8.49 -4.99
N GLY A 91 -7.01 7.33 -5.62
CA GLY A 91 -6.31 7.23 -6.89
C GLY A 91 -4.81 6.99 -6.70
N ILE A 92 -4.18 6.53 -7.76
CA ILE A 92 -2.77 6.15 -7.79
C ILE A 92 -2.08 6.74 -9.00
N GLY A 93 -0.85 7.23 -8.81
CA GLY A 93 0.03 7.67 -9.89
C GLY A 93 1.02 6.58 -10.33
N LEU A 94 1.60 6.76 -11.50
CA LEU A 94 2.62 5.86 -12.05
C LEU A 94 3.86 5.76 -11.16
N ARG A 95 4.16 6.80 -10.38
CA ARG A 95 5.33 6.81 -9.48
C ARG A 95 5.34 5.62 -8.54
N GLN A 96 4.22 5.34 -7.86
CA GLN A 96 4.13 4.22 -6.92
C GLN A 96 4.34 2.87 -7.61
N LEU A 97 3.90 2.75 -8.86
CA LEU A 97 4.12 1.53 -9.66
C LEU A 97 5.56 1.40 -10.14
N CYS A 98 6.21 2.51 -10.49
CA CYS A 98 7.64 2.53 -10.79
C CYS A 98 8.48 2.18 -9.55
N ASP A 99 8.10 2.66 -8.37
CA ASP A 99 8.76 2.32 -7.12
C ASP A 99 8.64 0.80 -6.82
N LEU A 100 7.47 0.21 -7.08
CA LEU A 100 7.28 -1.25 -6.96
C LEU A 100 8.09 -2.03 -7.99
N ALA A 101 8.11 -1.59 -9.27
CA ALA A 101 8.92 -2.23 -10.31
C ALA A 101 10.40 -2.24 -9.92
N ARG A 102 10.89 -1.10 -9.42
CA ARG A 102 12.26 -0.98 -8.91
C ARG A 102 12.52 -1.92 -7.73
N ALA A 103 11.58 -1.98 -6.77
CA ALA A 103 11.71 -2.87 -5.62
C ALA A 103 11.78 -4.34 -6.04
N TYR A 104 10.94 -4.80 -6.97
CA TYR A 104 11.03 -6.16 -7.50
C TYR A 104 12.37 -6.42 -8.20
N HIS A 105 12.84 -5.49 -9.00
CA HIS A 105 14.12 -5.63 -9.67
C HIS A 105 15.30 -5.66 -8.68
N CYS A 106 15.31 -4.78 -7.69
CA CYS A 106 16.41 -4.69 -6.74
C CYS A 106 16.42 -5.83 -5.70
N LEU A 107 15.26 -6.34 -5.31
CA LEU A 107 15.12 -7.32 -4.25
C LEU A 107 14.90 -8.76 -4.76
N GLN A 108 15.01 -8.99 -6.08
CA GLN A 108 14.74 -10.29 -6.71
C GLN A 108 15.59 -11.44 -6.14
N THR A 109 16.84 -11.15 -5.77
CA THR A 109 17.77 -12.15 -5.21
C THR A 109 17.65 -12.32 -3.69
N GLU A 110 17.00 -11.35 -3.02
CA GLU A 110 16.85 -11.34 -1.57
C GLU A 110 15.47 -11.84 -1.12
N THR A 111 14.55 -12.07 -2.06
CA THR A 111 13.17 -12.44 -1.76
C THR A 111 12.85 -13.85 -2.25
N ASP A 112 12.42 -14.71 -1.34
CA ASP A 112 11.82 -15.99 -1.70
C ASP A 112 10.44 -15.76 -2.32
N GLY A 113 10.33 -15.98 -3.63
CA GLY A 113 9.10 -15.78 -4.39
C GLY A 113 7.96 -16.69 -3.91
N LYS A 114 8.26 -17.92 -3.47
CA LYS A 114 7.27 -18.83 -2.90
C LYS A 114 6.72 -18.30 -1.57
N ALA A 115 7.59 -17.81 -0.71
CA ALA A 115 7.19 -17.22 0.57
C ALA A 115 6.31 -15.99 0.35
N LEU A 116 6.67 -15.12 -0.61
CA LEU A 116 5.85 -13.96 -0.98
C LEU A 116 4.48 -14.37 -1.53
N TYR A 117 4.43 -15.36 -2.42
CA TYR A 117 3.17 -15.90 -2.93
C TYR A 117 2.28 -16.43 -1.82
N ASP A 118 2.84 -17.24 -0.91
CA ASP A 118 2.09 -17.83 0.20
C ASP A 118 1.58 -16.76 1.17
N LEU A 119 2.37 -15.72 1.43
CA LEU A 119 1.97 -14.60 2.28
C LEU A 119 0.83 -13.81 1.64
N CYS A 120 0.95 -13.45 0.35
CA CYS A 120 -0.11 -12.76 -0.40
C CYS A 120 -1.40 -13.59 -0.49
N ARG A 121 -1.28 -14.91 -0.66
CA ARG A 121 -2.41 -15.84 -0.68
C ARG A 121 -3.12 -15.90 0.67
N LYS A 122 -2.38 -16.03 1.76
CA LYS A 122 -2.92 -16.03 3.13
C LYS A 122 -3.54 -14.70 3.52
N ALA A 123 -2.96 -13.59 3.04
CA ALA A 123 -3.51 -12.25 3.21
C ALA A 123 -4.78 -12.01 2.36
N GLY A 124 -5.08 -12.86 1.38
CA GLY A 124 -6.22 -12.68 0.47
C GLY A 124 -5.99 -11.65 -0.63
N ILE A 125 -4.74 -11.26 -0.91
CA ILE A 125 -4.39 -10.22 -1.89
C ILE A 125 -3.76 -10.76 -3.19
N ILE A 126 -3.80 -12.07 -3.40
CA ILE A 126 -3.11 -12.72 -4.53
C ILE A 126 -3.61 -12.24 -5.90
N ARG A 127 -4.92 -11.99 -6.06
CA ARG A 127 -5.48 -11.46 -7.32
C ARG A 127 -5.02 -10.03 -7.57
N TRP A 128 -4.99 -9.21 -6.52
CA TRP A 128 -4.44 -7.87 -6.59
C TRP A 128 -2.97 -7.89 -7.01
N ASN A 129 -2.18 -8.76 -6.41
CA ASN A 129 -0.77 -8.90 -6.74
C ASN A 129 -0.56 -9.38 -8.19
N SER A 130 -1.40 -10.32 -8.67
CA SER A 130 -1.37 -10.75 -10.08
C SER A 130 -1.69 -9.60 -11.03
N LEU A 131 -2.63 -8.71 -10.68
CA LEU A 131 -2.94 -7.51 -11.45
C LEU A 131 -1.74 -6.56 -11.52
N LEU A 132 -1.08 -6.32 -10.39
CA LEU A 132 0.15 -5.51 -10.34
C LEU A 132 1.25 -6.12 -11.20
N HIS A 133 1.53 -7.42 -11.08
CA HIS A 133 2.53 -8.12 -11.88
C HIS A 133 2.27 -7.93 -13.38
N THR A 134 1.03 -8.19 -13.82
CA THR A 134 0.66 -8.01 -15.24
C THR A 134 0.82 -6.56 -15.68
N PHE A 135 0.44 -5.59 -14.83
CA PHE A 135 0.61 -4.18 -15.14
C PHE A 135 2.10 -3.81 -15.29
N LEU A 136 2.93 -4.23 -14.36
CA LEU A 136 4.36 -3.94 -14.36
C LEU A 136 5.05 -4.49 -15.61
N VAL A 137 4.71 -5.71 -16.02
CA VAL A 137 5.29 -6.33 -17.23
C VAL A 137 4.74 -5.68 -18.49
N LYS A 138 3.42 -5.57 -18.64
CA LYS A 138 2.80 -5.16 -19.90
C LYS A 138 2.81 -3.65 -20.13
N GLN A 139 2.71 -2.85 -19.07
CA GLN A 139 2.58 -1.39 -19.20
C GLN A 139 3.90 -0.66 -18.87
N LEU A 140 4.72 -1.19 -17.98
CA LEU A 140 6.00 -0.57 -17.60
C LEU A 140 7.23 -1.28 -18.16
N GLY A 141 7.06 -2.43 -18.83
CA GLY A 141 8.17 -3.16 -19.45
C GLY A 141 9.11 -3.84 -18.45
N LEU A 142 8.64 -4.12 -17.22
CA LEU A 142 9.45 -4.87 -16.27
C LEU A 142 9.70 -6.28 -16.83
N PRO A 143 10.97 -6.76 -16.90
CA PRO A 143 11.24 -8.13 -17.31
C PRO A 143 10.48 -9.13 -16.43
N ALA A 144 9.79 -10.10 -17.04
CA ALA A 144 9.04 -11.11 -16.30
C ALA A 144 9.94 -11.91 -15.33
N SER A 145 11.23 -12.03 -15.65
CA SER A 145 12.23 -12.64 -14.78
C SER A 145 12.50 -11.87 -13.48
N SER A 146 12.14 -10.60 -13.42
CA SER A 146 12.25 -9.78 -12.20
C SER A 146 11.06 -9.95 -11.28
N LEU A 147 9.99 -10.62 -11.71
CA LEU A 147 8.87 -10.93 -10.85
C LEU A 147 9.26 -12.01 -9.82
N PRO A 148 8.83 -11.88 -8.56
CA PRO A 148 9.16 -12.85 -7.52
C PRO A 148 8.50 -14.22 -7.75
N TYR A 149 7.43 -14.28 -8.52
CA TYR A 149 6.78 -15.50 -8.99
C TYR A 149 6.00 -15.25 -10.29
N PRO A 150 5.75 -16.28 -11.12
CA PRO A 150 5.08 -16.11 -12.40
C PRO A 150 3.72 -15.43 -12.28
N GLU A 151 3.43 -14.52 -13.19
CA GLU A 151 2.14 -13.87 -13.26
C GLU A 151 1.03 -14.86 -13.68
N LYS A 152 -0.16 -14.67 -13.12
CA LYS A 152 -1.39 -15.19 -13.72
C LYS A 152 -1.92 -14.11 -14.64
N THR A 153 -2.26 -14.47 -15.87
CA THR A 153 -2.78 -13.51 -16.86
C THR A 153 -4.07 -12.86 -16.34
N VAL A 154 -3.98 -11.61 -15.98
CA VAL A 154 -5.08 -10.74 -15.56
C VAL A 154 -5.01 -9.50 -16.44
N SER A 155 -6.16 -8.97 -16.86
CA SER A 155 -6.17 -7.73 -17.63
C SER A 155 -5.61 -6.56 -16.81
N PRO A 156 -4.64 -5.78 -17.32
CA PRO A 156 -4.12 -4.60 -16.63
C PRO A 156 -5.01 -3.36 -16.83
N GLU A 157 -5.98 -3.39 -17.76
CA GLU A 157 -6.81 -2.25 -18.15
C GLU A 157 -7.53 -1.59 -16.98
N PRO A 158 -8.11 -2.33 -16.01
CA PRO A 158 -8.78 -1.70 -14.88
C PRO A 158 -7.87 -0.80 -14.05
N LEU A 159 -6.61 -1.20 -13.87
CA LEU A 159 -5.63 -0.39 -13.14
C LEU A 159 -5.17 0.80 -13.98
N LEU A 160 -4.97 0.58 -15.28
CA LEU A 160 -4.63 1.63 -16.24
C LEU A 160 -5.72 2.72 -16.27
N GLU A 161 -6.98 2.31 -16.28
CA GLU A 161 -8.12 3.24 -16.23
C GLU A 161 -8.14 4.09 -14.97
N ILE A 162 -7.90 3.49 -13.80
CA ILE A 162 -7.78 4.22 -12.53
C ILE A 162 -6.68 5.28 -12.61
N ILE A 163 -5.52 4.94 -13.17
CA ILE A 163 -4.39 5.84 -13.29
C ILE A 163 -4.69 7.00 -14.24
N LEU A 164 -5.23 6.68 -15.42
CA LEU A 164 -5.49 7.68 -16.46
C LEU A 164 -6.62 8.65 -16.08
N ARG A 165 -7.65 8.15 -15.39
CA ARG A 165 -8.79 8.97 -14.97
C ARG A 165 -8.54 9.73 -13.66
N GLY A 166 -7.91 9.07 -12.68
CA GLY A 166 -7.74 9.62 -11.34
C GLY A 166 -6.50 10.49 -11.18
N GLY A 167 -5.49 10.28 -12.01
CA GLY A 167 -4.19 10.91 -11.80
C GLY A 167 -3.62 10.64 -10.42
N ASN A 168 -2.65 11.44 -10.01
CA ASN A 168 -2.09 11.35 -8.66
C ASN A 168 -3.12 11.88 -7.64
N PHE A 169 -3.58 11.01 -6.74
CA PHE A 169 -4.57 11.31 -5.69
C PHE A 169 -5.94 11.75 -6.19
N GLY A 170 -6.37 11.36 -7.38
CA GLY A 170 -7.70 11.71 -7.88
C GLY A 170 -7.89 13.21 -8.18
N LEU A 171 -6.81 13.99 -8.25
CA LEU A 171 -6.85 15.45 -8.37
C LEU A 171 -7.36 15.96 -9.73
N TYR A 172 -7.47 15.08 -10.73
CA TYR A 172 -7.79 15.46 -12.12
C TYR A 172 -9.15 14.99 -12.62
N HIS A 173 -10.04 14.55 -11.73
CA HIS A 173 -11.43 14.32 -12.13
C HIS A 173 -12.13 15.65 -12.39
N ALA A 174 -12.11 16.09 -13.63
CA ALA A 174 -12.97 17.18 -14.08
C ALA A 174 -14.43 16.80 -13.84
N GLY A 175 -15.08 17.44 -12.85
CA GLY A 175 -16.51 17.27 -12.55
C GLY A 175 -16.87 16.46 -11.29
N ILE A 176 -15.92 15.80 -10.64
CA ILE A 176 -16.18 15.24 -9.31
C ILE A 176 -15.52 16.16 -8.29
N GLN A 177 -16.28 17.13 -7.81
CA GLN A 177 -15.94 17.77 -6.53
C GLN A 177 -15.74 16.65 -5.51
N PRO A 178 -14.69 16.65 -4.70
CA PRO A 178 -14.58 15.73 -3.59
C PRO A 178 -15.81 16.01 -2.72
N LYS A 179 -16.83 15.17 -2.87
CA LYS A 179 -17.94 15.19 -1.90
C LYS A 179 -17.27 14.87 -0.59
N THR A 180 -17.30 15.81 0.32
CA THR A 180 -16.79 15.75 1.68
C THR A 180 -17.36 14.57 2.49
N ASN A 181 -18.15 13.71 1.86
CA ASN A 181 -18.80 12.51 2.38
C ASN A 181 -18.91 11.40 1.33
N GLY A 182 -17.88 11.14 0.54
CA GLY A 182 -17.98 10.22 -0.56
C GLY A 182 -17.20 8.93 -0.40
N ALA A 183 -17.92 7.81 -0.35
CA ALA A 183 -17.37 6.53 -0.75
C ALA A 183 -17.14 6.57 -2.26
N ALA A 184 -15.89 6.50 -2.71
CA ALA A 184 -15.60 6.20 -4.11
C ALA A 184 -15.79 4.69 -4.30
N SER A 185 -16.86 4.31 -5.00
CA SER A 185 -17.05 2.94 -5.44
C SER A 185 -16.39 2.78 -6.80
N PHE A 186 -15.26 2.11 -6.85
CA PHE A 186 -14.66 1.66 -8.10
C PHE A 186 -15.07 0.21 -8.33
N THR A 187 -15.84 -0.01 -9.38
CA THR A 187 -16.14 -1.36 -9.87
C THR A 187 -15.07 -1.70 -10.90
N LEU A 188 -14.05 -2.43 -10.50
CA LEU A 188 -13.19 -3.12 -11.44
C LEU A 188 -14.02 -4.27 -12.01
N SER A 189 -14.21 -4.34 -13.34
CA SER A 189 -14.97 -5.42 -13.98
C SER A 189 -14.39 -6.78 -13.54
N GLY A 190 -15.15 -7.50 -12.70
CA GLY A 190 -14.71 -8.73 -12.06
C GLY A 190 -14.06 -8.60 -10.69
N LEU A 191 -13.83 -7.38 -10.18
CA LEU A 191 -13.40 -7.08 -8.82
C LEU A 191 -14.37 -6.03 -8.23
N SER A 192 -15.44 -6.47 -7.60
CA SER A 192 -16.29 -5.58 -6.81
C SER A 192 -15.66 -5.40 -5.43
N LEU A 193 -15.05 -4.25 -5.20
CA LEU A 193 -14.52 -3.85 -3.92
C LEU A 193 -15.18 -2.52 -3.54
N ALA A 194 -16.19 -2.60 -2.68
CA ALA A 194 -16.75 -1.40 -2.09
C ALA A 194 -15.81 -0.90 -1.00
N THR A 195 -15.14 0.22 -1.27
CA THR A 195 -14.35 0.92 -0.25
C THR A 195 -15.11 2.18 0.15
N SER A 196 -15.65 2.22 1.35
CA SER A 196 -16.06 3.48 1.94
C SER A 196 -14.85 4.13 2.58
N VAL A 197 -14.38 5.20 1.99
CA VAL A 197 -13.44 6.11 2.65
C VAL A 197 -14.28 6.98 3.57
N SER A 198 -14.18 6.78 4.87
CA SER A 198 -14.75 7.69 5.84
C SER A 198 -13.84 8.92 5.93
N PRO A 199 -14.33 10.13 5.67
CA PRO A 199 -13.62 11.33 6.10
C PRO A 199 -13.60 11.36 7.62
N ALA A 200 -12.53 11.91 8.17
CA ALA A 200 -12.36 12.08 9.59
C ALA A 200 -13.61 12.63 10.27
N ALA A 201 -13.98 11.98 11.37
CA ALA A 201 -14.99 12.36 12.33
C ALA A 201 -16.45 12.38 11.85
N THR A 202 -17.10 11.24 11.96
CA THR A 202 -18.31 11.09 12.81
C THR A 202 -18.69 9.62 12.88
N HIS A 203 -18.88 9.14 14.08
CA HIS A 203 -19.37 7.81 14.40
C HIS A 203 -20.64 7.45 13.62
N ARG A 204 -20.55 6.49 12.72
CA ARG A 204 -21.61 5.52 12.46
C ARG A 204 -21.05 4.28 11.79
N ARG A 205 -21.05 3.18 12.52
CA ARG A 205 -20.85 1.83 11.99
C ARG A 205 -21.90 1.56 10.93
N LYS A 206 -21.46 1.31 9.69
CA LYS A 206 -22.30 0.61 8.71
C LYS A 206 -21.60 -0.69 8.33
N HIS A 207 -22.36 -1.76 8.42
CA HIS A 207 -21.97 -3.11 8.10
C HIS A 207 -21.38 -3.21 6.69
N PHE A 208 -20.17 -3.71 6.60
CA PHE A 208 -19.53 -4.04 5.35
C PHE A 208 -19.90 -5.48 4.97
N GLY A 209 -20.51 -5.59 3.81
CA GLY A 209 -20.80 -6.88 3.19
C GLY A 209 -19.51 -7.65 2.89
N LEU A 210 -19.58 -8.92 3.15
CA LEU A 210 -18.54 -9.93 3.04
C LEU A 210 -17.76 -9.89 1.72
N LEU A 211 -16.46 -9.68 1.83
CA LEU A 211 -15.48 -10.19 0.87
C LEU A 211 -15.38 -11.72 1.00
N ARG A 212 -16.35 -12.43 0.47
CA ARG A 212 -16.35 -13.90 0.37
C ARG A 212 -16.12 -14.31 -1.07
N THR A 213 -15.05 -13.94 -1.70
CA THR A 213 -14.56 -14.58 -2.94
C THR A 213 -13.27 -13.89 -3.40
N PHE A 214 -12.23 -14.11 -2.65
CA PHE A 214 -10.86 -13.89 -3.14
C PHE A 214 -9.99 -15.06 -2.69
#